data_a0a95d1b0d279910433143433e47daed
#
_entry.id   a0a95d1b0d279910433143433e47daed
#
_cell.length_a   1.000
_cell.length_b   1.000
_cell.length_c   1.000
_cell.angle_alpha   90.00
_cell.angle_beta   90.00
_cell.angle_gamma   90.00
#
_symmetry.space_group_name_H-M   'P 1'
#
loop_
_entity.id
_entity.type
_entity.pdbx_description
1 polymer ?
#
loop_
_entity_poly.entity_id
_entity_poly.type
_entity_poly.pdbx_seq_one_letter_code
_entity_poly.pdbx_strand_id
1 'polypeptide(L)'
;QKIGVVWQENVLDDRLTVKENLQVRAAMYQTKRAWQKERIQTVCEKLHLEDIYTRRYAKLSGGQKRRCEIAAALLNDPEVLFLDEPTTGLDPATRKQVWNSVESLQCEDQVTVFLTTHYMEEAAAAGHIAIIDKGKLCEFGTPQELKMRYAKDTLTLYYKQEKHTLTSDNEKIYDTIPITAKSEIRVLENSMEAIPILNQLSDQLEGFELQQGTMDDVFLAVTGKSLKGGNI
;
A
#
# COMPACT_ATOMS: atom_id res chain seq x y z
N GLN A 1 5.95 9.05 -26.94
CA GLN A 1 4.86 8.53 -26.10
C GLN A 1 5.25 8.73 -24.65
N LYS A 2 4.42 9.43 -23.87
CA LYS A 2 4.75 9.88 -22.50
C LYS A 2 4.16 8.98 -21.39
N ILE A 3 3.64 7.81 -21.76
CA ILE A 3 2.93 6.91 -20.86
C ILE A 3 3.56 5.52 -20.92
N GLY A 4 3.86 4.96 -19.74
CA GLY A 4 4.17 3.55 -19.53
C GLY A 4 2.98 2.83 -18.88
N VAL A 5 2.76 1.57 -19.22
CA VAL A 5 1.69 0.75 -18.62
C VAL A 5 2.24 -0.62 -18.27
N VAL A 6 1.97 -1.05 -17.04
CA VAL A 6 2.26 -2.40 -16.54
C VAL A 6 0.93 -3.04 -16.16
N TRP A 7 0.55 -4.08 -16.88
CA TRP A 7 -0.69 -4.80 -16.66
C TRP A 7 -0.61 -5.74 -15.46
N GLN A 8 -1.72 -6.16 -14.93
CA GLN A 8 -1.80 -7.16 -13.87
C GLN A 8 -1.14 -8.48 -14.31
N GLU A 9 -1.42 -8.91 -15.54
CA GLU A 9 -0.80 -10.08 -16.13
C GLU A 9 0.57 -9.74 -16.76
N ASN A 10 1.47 -10.75 -16.77
CA ASN A 10 2.77 -10.60 -17.42
C ASN A 10 2.60 -10.62 -18.96
N VAL A 11 3.20 -9.66 -19.64
CA VAL A 11 3.11 -9.51 -21.10
C VAL A 11 4.44 -9.80 -21.82
N LEU A 12 5.53 -10.01 -21.09
CA LEU A 12 6.82 -10.38 -21.66
C LEU A 12 6.85 -11.88 -22.03
N ASP A 13 7.61 -12.22 -23.08
CA ASP A 13 7.67 -13.59 -23.61
C ASP A 13 8.49 -14.50 -22.69
N ASP A 14 7.87 -15.56 -22.19
CA ASP A 14 8.48 -16.58 -21.33
C ASP A 14 9.62 -17.36 -22.00
N ARG A 15 9.65 -17.43 -23.33
CA ARG A 15 10.69 -18.14 -24.11
C ARG A 15 11.98 -17.35 -24.25
N LEU A 16 11.88 -16.02 -24.13
CA LEU A 16 13.00 -15.11 -24.26
C LEU A 16 13.69 -14.89 -22.91
N THR A 17 14.93 -14.44 -22.97
CA THR A 17 15.66 -13.90 -21.81
C THR A 17 15.14 -12.50 -21.49
N VAL A 18 15.47 -11.96 -20.28
CA VAL A 18 15.19 -10.57 -19.92
C VAL A 18 15.77 -9.62 -20.96
N LYS A 19 17.05 -9.84 -21.35
CA LYS A 19 17.74 -9.07 -22.39
C LYS A 19 16.95 -9.03 -23.71
N GLU A 20 16.55 -10.17 -24.21
CA GLU A 20 15.82 -10.27 -25.48
C GLU A 20 14.46 -9.60 -25.43
N ASN A 21 13.71 -9.77 -24.33
CA ASN A 21 12.45 -9.07 -24.09
C ASN A 21 12.62 -7.55 -24.14
N LEU A 22 13.60 -7.02 -23.40
CA LEU A 22 13.86 -5.58 -23.37
C LEU A 22 14.34 -5.06 -24.74
N GLN A 23 15.14 -5.84 -25.49
CA GLN A 23 15.56 -5.47 -26.84
C GLN A 23 14.38 -5.40 -27.82
N VAL A 24 13.48 -6.38 -27.80
CA VAL A 24 12.26 -6.38 -28.62
C VAL A 24 11.41 -5.14 -28.29
N ARG A 25 11.19 -4.86 -27.01
CA ARG A 25 10.42 -3.69 -26.57
C ARG A 25 11.08 -2.37 -26.97
N ALA A 26 12.39 -2.21 -26.74
CA ALA A 26 13.12 -1.01 -27.13
C ALA A 26 13.07 -0.75 -28.65
N ALA A 27 13.13 -1.81 -29.47
CA ALA A 27 13.03 -1.70 -30.91
C ALA A 27 11.67 -1.20 -31.42
N MET A 28 10.59 -1.35 -30.64
CA MET A 28 9.27 -0.81 -30.97
C MET A 28 9.23 0.72 -30.81
N TYR A 29 10.08 1.31 -29.98
CA TYR A 29 10.11 2.75 -29.74
C TYR A 29 11.10 3.45 -30.67
N GLN A 30 12.28 2.90 -30.86
CA GLN A 30 13.32 3.51 -31.71
C GLN A 30 14.23 2.46 -32.33
N THR A 31 14.63 2.68 -33.60
CA THR A 31 15.46 1.75 -34.35
C THR A 31 16.96 1.92 -34.13
N LYS A 32 17.41 3.05 -33.54
CA LYS A 32 18.84 3.33 -33.28
C LYS A 32 19.38 2.43 -32.17
N ARG A 33 20.28 1.50 -32.54
CA ARG A 33 20.87 0.53 -31.60
C ARG A 33 21.61 1.15 -30.42
N ALA A 34 22.25 2.30 -30.62
CA ALA A 34 22.94 3.00 -29.53
C ALA A 34 21.95 3.45 -28.45
N TRP A 35 20.84 4.07 -28.85
CA TRP A 35 19.76 4.47 -27.95
C TRP A 35 19.12 3.26 -27.22
N GLN A 36 18.83 2.19 -27.95
CA GLN A 36 18.28 0.97 -27.34
C GLN A 36 19.20 0.43 -26.24
N LYS A 37 20.49 0.35 -26.51
CA LYS A 37 21.50 -0.14 -25.57
C LYS A 37 21.55 0.73 -24.31
N GLU A 38 21.62 2.04 -24.48
CA GLU A 38 21.66 3.01 -23.39
C GLU A 38 20.40 2.92 -22.52
N ARG A 39 19.20 2.94 -23.13
CA ARG A 39 17.95 2.84 -22.37
C ARG A 39 17.81 1.52 -21.63
N ILE A 40 18.14 0.40 -22.26
CA ILE A 40 18.10 -0.91 -21.60
C ILE A 40 19.07 -0.93 -20.42
N GLN A 41 20.28 -0.41 -20.57
CA GLN A 41 21.24 -0.33 -19.47
C GLN A 41 20.68 0.50 -18.32
N THR A 42 20.15 1.70 -18.58
CA THR A 42 19.56 2.59 -17.58
C THR A 42 18.43 1.91 -16.78
N VAL A 43 17.48 1.25 -17.47
CA VAL A 43 16.36 0.60 -16.75
C VAL A 43 16.80 -0.65 -16.00
N CYS A 44 17.82 -1.37 -16.48
CA CYS A 44 18.39 -2.51 -15.77
C CYS A 44 19.07 -2.09 -14.46
N GLU A 45 19.87 -1.04 -14.50
CA GLU A 45 20.52 -0.47 -13.31
C GLU A 45 19.49 0.01 -12.28
N LYS A 46 18.48 0.78 -12.71
CA LYS A 46 17.41 1.30 -11.83
C LYS A 46 16.59 0.21 -11.15
N LEU A 47 16.37 -0.90 -11.82
CA LEU A 47 15.51 -1.98 -11.31
C LEU A 47 16.29 -3.22 -10.84
N HIS A 48 17.62 -3.10 -10.76
CA HIS A 48 18.53 -4.16 -10.30
C HIS A 48 18.27 -5.49 -11.03
N LEU A 49 18.39 -5.46 -12.37
CA LEU A 49 18.13 -6.62 -13.22
C LEU A 49 19.42 -7.31 -13.73
N GLU A 50 20.61 -6.84 -13.33
CA GLU A 50 21.89 -7.29 -13.83
C GLU A 50 22.09 -8.80 -13.64
N ASP A 51 21.76 -9.30 -12.44
CA ASP A 51 21.92 -10.71 -12.06
C ASP A 51 21.02 -11.67 -12.86
N ILE A 52 19.92 -11.14 -13.40
CA ILE A 52 18.92 -11.92 -14.12
C ILE A 52 18.86 -11.60 -15.62
N TYR A 53 19.67 -10.65 -16.09
CA TYR A 53 19.61 -10.10 -17.45
C TYR A 53 19.69 -11.16 -18.57
N THR A 54 20.49 -12.21 -18.37
CA THR A 54 20.66 -13.31 -19.33
C THR A 54 19.76 -14.53 -19.02
N ARG A 55 18.97 -14.47 -17.94
CA ARG A 55 18.08 -15.58 -17.57
C ARG A 55 16.81 -15.56 -18.40
N ARG A 56 16.24 -16.74 -18.69
CA ARG A 56 14.94 -16.86 -19.33
C ARG A 56 13.85 -16.34 -18.42
N TYR A 57 12.93 -15.54 -18.98
CA TYR A 57 11.84 -14.91 -18.26
C TYR A 57 10.96 -15.94 -17.52
N ALA A 58 10.66 -17.09 -18.13
CA ALA A 58 9.92 -18.18 -17.50
C ALA A 58 10.55 -18.71 -16.19
N LYS A 59 11.86 -18.52 -15.99
CA LYS A 59 12.60 -19.02 -14.82
C LYS A 59 12.73 -18.00 -13.68
N LEU A 60 12.10 -16.85 -13.82
CA LEU A 60 12.13 -15.79 -12.84
C LEU A 60 11.06 -15.98 -11.75
N SER A 61 11.34 -15.49 -10.54
CA SER A 61 10.31 -15.36 -9.50
C SER A 61 9.29 -14.29 -9.90
N GLY A 62 8.12 -14.28 -9.24
CA GLY A 62 7.06 -13.30 -9.50
C GLY A 62 7.56 -11.85 -9.39
N GLY A 63 8.30 -11.52 -8.33
CA GLY A 63 8.86 -10.18 -8.15
C GLY A 63 9.95 -9.83 -9.18
N GLN A 64 10.77 -10.80 -9.60
CA GLN A 64 11.73 -10.59 -10.68
C GLN A 64 11.00 -10.31 -12.00
N LYS A 65 9.95 -11.08 -12.32
CA LYS A 65 9.09 -10.84 -13.47
C LYS A 65 8.50 -9.43 -13.41
N ARG A 66 7.95 -9.04 -12.25
CA ARG A 66 7.33 -7.72 -12.08
C ARG A 66 8.31 -6.57 -12.32
N ARG A 67 9.52 -6.66 -11.81
CA ARG A 67 10.57 -5.67 -12.09
C ARG A 67 10.93 -5.60 -13.58
N CYS A 68 10.95 -6.73 -14.28
CA CYS A 68 11.17 -6.74 -15.73
C CYS A 68 10.01 -6.07 -16.50
N GLU A 69 8.75 -6.28 -16.10
CA GLU A 69 7.59 -5.60 -16.70
C GLU A 69 7.67 -4.07 -16.51
N ILE A 70 8.05 -3.62 -15.30
CA ILE A 70 8.27 -2.20 -15.02
C ILE A 70 9.42 -1.66 -15.89
N ALA A 71 10.54 -2.39 -16.00
CA ALA A 71 11.66 -2.01 -16.85
C ALA A 71 11.22 -1.83 -18.32
N ALA A 72 10.41 -2.75 -18.83
CA ALA A 72 9.90 -2.68 -20.18
C ALA A 72 8.99 -1.46 -20.41
N ALA A 73 8.19 -1.07 -19.40
CA ALA A 73 7.34 0.10 -19.45
C ALA A 73 8.12 1.43 -19.37
N LEU A 74 9.32 1.41 -18.76
CA LEU A 74 10.19 2.59 -18.61
C LEU A 74 11.10 2.85 -19.81
N LEU A 75 11.19 1.93 -20.78
CA LEU A 75 12.10 2.08 -21.94
C LEU A 75 11.85 3.34 -22.76
N ASN A 76 10.61 3.80 -22.85
CA ASN A 76 10.23 4.99 -23.62
C ASN A 76 10.29 6.30 -22.81
N ASP A 77 10.90 6.29 -21.62
CA ASP A 77 11.03 7.46 -20.76
C ASP A 77 9.69 8.15 -20.46
N PRO A 78 8.76 7.45 -19.82
CA PRO A 78 7.42 7.97 -19.59
C PRO A 78 7.41 9.05 -18.50
N GLU A 79 6.54 10.05 -18.65
CA GLU A 79 6.20 11.03 -17.60
C GLU A 79 5.17 10.45 -16.62
N VAL A 80 4.36 9.49 -17.09
CA VAL A 80 3.30 8.84 -16.29
C VAL A 80 3.42 7.32 -16.44
N LEU A 81 3.43 6.62 -15.33
CA LEU A 81 3.45 5.16 -15.24
C LEU A 81 2.16 4.64 -14.62
N PHE A 82 1.40 3.86 -15.37
CA PHE A 82 0.24 3.14 -14.85
C PHE A 82 0.64 1.73 -14.46
N LEU A 83 0.29 1.34 -13.24
CA LEU A 83 0.54 0.02 -12.67
C LEU A 83 -0.79 -0.60 -12.26
N ASP A 84 -1.18 -1.68 -12.93
CA ASP A 84 -2.40 -2.39 -12.56
C ASP A 84 -2.07 -3.54 -11.61
N GLU A 85 -2.50 -3.39 -10.35
CA GLU A 85 -2.25 -4.31 -9.23
C GLU A 85 -0.80 -4.85 -9.19
N PRO A 86 0.22 -3.97 -9.05
CA PRO A 86 1.62 -4.33 -9.31
C PRO A 86 2.19 -5.42 -8.39
N THR A 87 1.58 -5.68 -7.27
CA THR A 87 2.11 -6.55 -6.22
C THR A 87 1.22 -7.75 -5.91
N THR A 88 0.11 -7.90 -6.63
CA THR A 88 -0.82 -9.03 -6.45
C THR A 88 -0.12 -10.37 -6.65
N GLY A 89 -0.33 -11.29 -5.70
CA GLY A 89 0.27 -12.62 -5.70
C GLY A 89 1.73 -12.68 -5.25
N LEU A 90 2.33 -11.57 -4.80
CA LEU A 90 3.68 -11.54 -4.25
C LEU A 90 3.68 -11.71 -2.74
N ASP A 91 4.72 -12.37 -2.22
CA ASP A 91 4.96 -12.42 -0.78
C ASP A 91 5.33 -11.01 -0.22
N PRO A 92 5.17 -10.76 1.11
CA PRO A 92 5.38 -9.44 1.69
C PRO A 92 6.78 -8.85 1.46
N ALA A 93 7.83 -9.67 1.49
CA ALA A 93 9.20 -9.21 1.29
C ALA A 93 9.43 -8.77 -0.16
N THR A 94 8.95 -9.56 -1.11
CA THR A 94 9.00 -9.26 -2.54
C THR A 94 8.15 -8.03 -2.90
N ARG A 95 6.98 -7.89 -2.29
CA ARG A 95 6.11 -6.71 -2.44
C ARG A 95 6.85 -5.44 -2.04
N LYS A 96 7.51 -5.44 -0.89
CA LYS A 96 8.31 -4.31 -0.42
C LYS A 96 9.43 -3.93 -1.40
N GLN A 97 10.08 -4.92 -2.03
CA GLN A 97 11.11 -4.65 -3.04
C GLN A 97 10.55 -3.97 -4.29
N VAL A 98 9.39 -4.40 -4.77
CA VAL A 98 8.71 -3.74 -5.91
C VAL A 98 8.32 -2.31 -5.54
N TRP A 99 7.78 -2.09 -4.34
CA TRP A 99 7.45 -0.76 -3.82
C TRP A 99 8.66 0.17 -3.77
N ASN A 100 9.77 -0.26 -3.20
CA ASN A 100 10.99 0.54 -3.16
C ASN A 100 11.43 0.98 -4.57
N SER A 101 11.30 0.08 -5.56
CA SER A 101 11.60 0.43 -6.95
C SER A 101 10.65 1.49 -7.51
N VAL A 102 9.36 1.42 -7.19
CA VAL A 102 8.36 2.41 -7.61
C VAL A 102 8.59 3.76 -6.95
N GLU A 103 8.92 3.76 -5.65
CA GLU A 103 9.22 4.98 -4.88
C GLU A 103 10.46 5.69 -5.42
N SER A 104 11.53 4.95 -5.76
CA SER A 104 12.72 5.54 -6.39
C SER A 104 12.38 6.24 -7.72
N LEU A 105 11.51 5.65 -8.54
CA LEU A 105 11.06 6.27 -9.79
C LEU A 105 10.31 7.59 -9.57
N GLN A 106 9.53 7.71 -8.50
CA GLN A 106 8.84 8.95 -8.15
C GLN A 106 9.81 10.02 -7.65
N CYS A 107 10.71 9.64 -6.72
CA CYS A 107 11.59 10.59 -6.06
C CYS A 107 12.75 11.06 -6.96
N GLU A 108 13.37 10.15 -7.70
CA GLU A 108 14.59 10.43 -8.48
C GLU A 108 14.27 10.85 -9.91
N ASP A 109 13.29 10.22 -10.54
CA ASP A 109 12.96 10.44 -11.95
C ASP A 109 11.73 11.35 -12.17
N GLN A 110 11.09 11.79 -11.10
CA GLN A 110 9.86 12.61 -11.13
C GLN A 110 8.74 12.00 -12.00
N VAL A 111 8.71 10.68 -12.12
CA VAL A 111 7.64 9.97 -12.83
C VAL A 111 6.37 10.01 -12.00
N THR A 112 5.28 10.47 -12.57
CA THR A 112 3.97 10.36 -11.92
C THR A 112 3.51 8.91 -11.99
N VAL A 113 3.33 8.27 -10.83
CA VAL A 113 2.85 6.90 -10.75
C VAL A 113 1.37 6.89 -10.41
N PHE A 114 0.58 6.23 -11.26
CA PHE A 114 -0.83 5.92 -11.02
C PHE A 114 -0.97 4.41 -10.89
N LEU A 115 -1.45 3.94 -9.74
CA LEU A 115 -1.60 2.50 -9.51
C LEU A 115 -3.00 2.13 -9.05
N THR A 116 -3.43 0.93 -9.39
CA THR A 116 -4.59 0.29 -8.78
C THR A 116 -4.08 -0.71 -7.74
N THR A 117 -4.78 -0.80 -6.61
CA THR A 117 -4.48 -1.79 -5.58
C THR A 117 -5.73 -2.11 -4.75
N HIS A 118 -5.75 -3.31 -4.19
CA HIS A 118 -6.68 -3.70 -3.13
C HIS A 118 -5.97 -3.87 -1.78
N TYR A 119 -4.67 -3.54 -1.69
CA TYR A 119 -3.91 -3.54 -0.46
C TYR A 119 -3.92 -2.15 0.17
N MET A 120 -4.54 -2.04 1.33
CA MET A 120 -4.69 -0.74 2.01
C MET A 120 -3.37 -0.15 2.51
N GLU A 121 -2.37 -1.00 2.77
CA GLU A 121 -1.00 -0.58 3.09
C GLU A 121 -0.36 0.22 1.94
N GLU A 122 -0.61 -0.20 0.69
CA GLU A 122 -0.12 0.48 -0.51
C GLU A 122 -0.84 1.81 -0.71
N ALA A 123 -2.16 1.82 -0.52
CA ALA A 123 -2.95 3.04 -0.55
C ALA A 123 -2.47 4.05 0.51
N ALA A 124 -2.12 3.58 1.72
CA ALA A 124 -1.63 4.44 2.79
C ALA A 124 -0.29 5.14 2.47
N ALA A 125 0.52 4.58 1.55
CA ALA A 125 1.78 5.17 1.09
C ALA A 125 1.61 6.12 -0.11
N ALA A 126 0.43 6.22 -0.71
CA ALA A 126 0.17 7.08 -1.86
C ALA A 126 0.04 8.56 -1.46
N GLY A 127 0.38 9.47 -2.38
CA GLY A 127 0.14 10.90 -2.17
C GLY A 127 -1.34 11.26 -2.18
N HIS A 128 -2.13 10.62 -3.05
CA HIS A 128 -3.58 10.77 -3.14
C HIS A 128 -4.24 9.43 -3.43
N ILE A 129 -5.46 9.27 -2.97
CA ILE A 129 -6.26 8.06 -3.12
C ILE A 129 -7.62 8.43 -3.76
N ALA A 130 -8.01 7.62 -4.73
CA ALA A 130 -9.36 7.61 -5.28
C ALA A 130 -10.04 6.29 -4.89
N ILE A 131 -11.10 6.34 -4.10
CA ILE A 131 -11.89 5.15 -3.73
C ILE A 131 -13.03 5.00 -4.72
N ILE A 132 -13.06 3.87 -5.43
CA ILE A 132 -14.05 3.55 -6.44
C ILE A 132 -14.85 2.32 -5.99
N ASP A 133 -16.16 2.43 -5.94
CA ASP A 133 -17.07 1.28 -5.74
C ASP A 133 -18.19 1.32 -6.77
N LYS A 134 -18.51 0.16 -7.33
CA LYS A 134 -19.58 -0.02 -8.35
C LYS A 134 -19.49 0.98 -9.52
N GLY A 135 -18.28 1.28 -9.97
CA GLY A 135 -18.03 2.18 -11.10
C GLY A 135 -18.21 3.67 -10.78
N LYS A 136 -18.33 4.04 -9.52
CA LYS A 136 -18.45 5.44 -9.07
C LYS A 136 -17.25 5.81 -8.21
N LEU A 137 -16.76 7.04 -8.40
CA LEU A 137 -15.81 7.65 -7.48
C LEU A 137 -16.58 8.01 -6.20
N CYS A 138 -16.26 7.32 -5.11
CA CYS A 138 -16.89 7.54 -3.81
C CYS A 138 -16.19 8.63 -3.02
N GLU A 139 -14.85 8.59 -3.00
CA GLU A 139 -14.02 9.57 -2.29
C GLU A 139 -12.69 9.81 -3.00
N PHE A 140 -12.13 11.00 -2.75
CA PHE A 140 -10.81 11.42 -3.22
C PHE A 140 -10.14 12.30 -2.17
N GLY A 141 -8.86 12.06 -1.90
CA GLY A 141 -8.08 12.86 -0.96
C GLY A 141 -6.73 12.22 -0.62
N THR A 142 -5.98 12.87 0.26
CA THR A 142 -4.77 12.28 0.84
C THR A 142 -5.13 11.18 1.85
N PRO A 143 -4.26 10.21 2.11
CA PRO A 143 -4.49 9.20 3.13
C PRO A 143 -4.84 9.80 4.49
N GLN A 144 -4.16 10.89 4.87
CA GLN A 144 -4.40 11.57 6.13
C GLN A 144 -5.79 12.22 6.21
N GLU A 145 -6.21 12.94 5.16
CA GLU A 145 -7.55 13.55 5.10
C GLU A 145 -8.66 12.50 5.15
N LEU A 146 -8.48 11.37 4.45
CA LEU A 146 -9.46 10.30 4.43
C LEU A 146 -9.55 9.61 5.79
N LYS A 147 -8.42 9.34 6.46
CA LYS A 147 -8.41 8.80 7.81
C LYS A 147 -9.08 9.73 8.81
N MET A 148 -8.79 11.02 8.77
CA MET A 148 -9.43 12.01 9.65
C MET A 148 -10.94 12.09 9.49
N ARG A 149 -11.48 11.80 8.29
CA ARG A 149 -12.93 11.84 8.03
C ARG A 149 -13.66 10.54 8.35
N TYR A 150 -13.01 9.39 8.17
CA TYR A 150 -13.69 8.11 8.11
C TYR A 150 -13.16 7.05 9.09
N ALA A 151 -11.94 7.18 9.58
CA ALA A 151 -11.34 6.22 10.49
C ALA A 151 -11.34 6.78 11.93
N LYS A 152 -11.63 5.91 12.89
CA LYS A 152 -11.57 6.23 14.31
C LYS A 152 -10.37 5.56 14.95
N ASP A 153 -9.79 6.22 15.96
CA ASP A 153 -8.71 5.64 16.73
C ASP A 153 -9.28 4.76 17.85
N THR A 154 -8.51 3.76 18.27
CA THR A 154 -8.90 2.90 19.37
C THR A 154 -7.86 2.91 20.46
N LEU A 155 -8.34 3.05 21.71
CA LEU A 155 -7.53 3.01 22.93
C LEU A 155 -7.90 1.75 23.70
N THR A 156 -6.98 0.78 23.75
CA THR A 156 -7.11 -0.37 24.63
C THR A 156 -6.46 -0.09 25.96
N LEU A 157 -7.20 -0.23 27.03
CA LEU A 157 -6.76 -0.02 28.41
C LEU A 157 -6.63 -1.37 29.12
N TYR A 158 -5.50 -1.61 29.79
CA TYR A 158 -5.25 -2.80 30.60
C TYR A 158 -5.19 -2.39 32.07
N TYR A 159 -6.06 -2.98 32.92
CA TYR A 159 -6.20 -2.62 34.33
C TYR A 159 -5.41 -3.55 35.24
N LYS A 160 -4.81 -3.00 36.30
CA LYS A 160 -4.10 -3.77 37.35
C LYS A 160 -5.02 -4.75 38.10
N GLN A 161 -6.30 -4.37 38.29
CA GLN A 161 -7.30 -5.18 38.95
C GLN A 161 -8.54 -5.32 38.09
N GLU A 162 -9.35 -6.35 38.32
CA GLU A 162 -10.63 -6.51 37.62
C GLU A 162 -11.55 -5.32 37.91
N LYS A 163 -12.04 -4.71 36.86
CA LYS A 163 -12.99 -3.61 36.94
C LYS A 163 -14.36 -4.19 37.32
N HIS A 164 -14.76 -4.07 38.58
CA HIS A 164 -16.16 -4.22 38.93
C HIS A 164 -16.91 -3.06 38.28
N THR A 165 -17.87 -3.36 37.43
CA THR A 165 -18.70 -2.42 36.67
C THR A 165 -19.39 -1.46 37.60
N LEU A 166 -18.77 -0.30 37.89
CA LEU A 166 -19.45 0.84 38.51
C LEU A 166 -19.71 1.84 37.38
N THR A 167 -20.93 1.88 36.91
CA THR A 167 -21.47 2.98 36.10
C THR A 167 -21.41 4.24 36.94
N SER A 168 -20.45 5.12 36.70
CA SER A 168 -20.47 6.48 37.24
C SER A 168 -21.09 7.42 36.21
N ASP A 169 -22.11 8.14 36.65
CA ASP A 169 -23.05 8.96 35.86
C ASP A 169 -22.44 10.22 35.16
N ASN A 170 -21.12 10.36 35.05
CA ASN A 170 -20.48 11.58 34.52
C ASN A 170 -19.39 11.39 33.49
N GLU A 171 -19.27 10.22 32.84
CA GLU A 171 -18.30 10.01 31.78
C GLU A 171 -18.93 10.30 30.41
N LYS A 172 -18.23 11.05 29.54
CA LYS A 172 -18.52 11.07 28.10
C LYS A 172 -18.68 9.64 27.64
N ILE A 173 -19.81 9.32 27.00
CA ILE A 173 -20.12 8.00 26.51
C ILE A 173 -19.18 7.75 25.32
N TYR A 174 -18.04 7.08 25.57
CA TYR A 174 -17.27 6.45 24.52
C TYR A 174 -17.92 5.10 24.22
N ASP A 175 -17.96 4.71 22.95
CA ASP A 175 -18.36 3.35 22.57
C ASP A 175 -17.33 2.39 23.20
N THR A 176 -17.71 1.77 24.31
CA THR A 176 -16.81 0.93 25.11
C THR A 176 -17.16 -0.53 24.88
N ILE A 177 -16.18 -1.31 24.44
CA ILE A 177 -16.31 -2.76 24.23
C ILE A 177 -15.46 -3.47 25.29
N PRO A 178 -16.04 -4.17 26.28
CA PRO A 178 -15.27 -4.97 27.22
C PRO A 178 -14.74 -6.22 26.50
N ILE A 179 -13.41 -6.41 26.51
CA ILE A 179 -12.80 -7.63 25.96
C ILE A 179 -12.65 -8.68 27.06
N THR A 180 -12.23 -8.25 28.25
CA THR A 180 -12.10 -9.09 29.46
C THR A 180 -12.38 -8.26 30.70
N ALA A 181 -12.48 -8.92 31.86
CA ALA A 181 -12.62 -8.20 33.15
C ALA A 181 -11.46 -7.23 33.47
N LYS A 182 -10.32 -7.35 32.75
CA LYS A 182 -9.13 -6.51 32.94
C LYS A 182 -8.78 -5.64 31.71
N SER A 183 -9.56 -5.66 30.66
CA SER A 183 -9.30 -4.84 29.47
C SER A 183 -10.56 -4.23 28.90
N GLU A 184 -10.40 -3.03 28.37
CA GLU A 184 -11.46 -2.20 27.80
C GLU A 184 -10.94 -1.52 26.53
N ILE A 185 -11.75 -1.49 25.45
CA ILE A 185 -11.47 -0.70 24.26
C ILE A 185 -12.39 0.51 24.27
N ARG A 186 -11.80 1.68 24.04
CA ARG A 186 -12.52 2.93 23.78
C ARG A 186 -12.28 3.38 22.36
N VAL A 187 -13.34 3.68 21.64
CA VAL A 187 -13.27 4.28 20.30
C VAL A 187 -13.18 5.79 20.47
N LEU A 188 -12.18 6.39 19.84
CA LEU A 188 -11.86 7.82 19.93
C LEU A 188 -12.04 8.47 18.54
N GLU A 189 -12.44 9.72 18.51
CA GLU A 189 -12.47 10.49 17.26
C GLU A 189 -11.04 10.79 16.75
N ASN A 190 -10.09 10.96 17.66
CA ASN A 190 -8.67 11.12 17.35
C ASN A 190 -7.80 10.72 18.55
N SER A 191 -6.53 10.44 18.30
CA SER A 191 -5.57 9.99 19.31
C SER A 191 -5.33 10.98 20.47
N MET A 192 -5.57 12.28 20.27
CA MET A 192 -5.39 13.28 21.33
C MET A 192 -6.41 13.12 22.46
N GLU A 193 -7.56 12.51 22.20
CA GLU A 193 -8.55 12.20 23.23
C GLU A 193 -8.07 11.15 24.25
N ALA A 194 -7.03 10.38 23.89
CA ALA A 194 -6.43 9.42 24.81
C ALA A 194 -5.74 10.11 26.01
N ILE A 195 -5.18 11.31 25.82
CA ILE A 195 -4.38 12.01 26.86
C ILE A 195 -5.17 12.23 28.16
N PRO A 196 -6.35 12.86 28.15
CA PRO A 196 -7.11 13.07 29.39
C PRO A 196 -7.56 11.74 30.00
N ILE A 197 -7.91 10.75 29.20
CA ILE A 197 -8.32 9.43 29.69
C ILE A 197 -7.16 8.74 30.42
N LEU A 198 -5.97 8.73 29.83
CA LEU A 198 -4.77 8.12 30.41
C LEU A 198 -4.35 8.84 31.69
N ASN A 199 -4.42 10.19 31.75
CA ASN A 199 -4.12 10.94 32.92
C ASN A 199 -5.08 10.63 34.08
N GLN A 200 -6.37 10.48 33.78
CA GLN A 200 -7.38 10.17 34.80
C GLN A 200 -7.24 8.75 35.37
N LEU A 201 -6.82 7.80 34.54
CA LEU A 201 -6.79 6.36 34.86
C LEU A 201 -5.39 5.84 35.20
N SER A 202 -4.35 6.68 35.16
CA SER A 202 -2.93 6.30 35.26
C SER A 202 -2.63 5.34 36.43
N ASP A 203 -3.21 5.58 37.62
CA ASP A 203 -2.96 4.78 38.81
C ASP A 203 -3.61 3.38 38.73
N GLN A 204 -4.64 3.21 37.92
CA GLN A 204 -5.42 1.99 37.79
C GLN A 204 -4.91 1.09 36.63
N LEU A 205 -4.14 1.68 35.71
CA LEU A 205 -3.69 0.98 34.50
C LEU A 205 -2.38 0.22 34.72
N GLU A 206 -2.31 -0.99 34.21
CA GLU A 206 -1.08 -1.76 34.01
C GLU A 206 -0.39 -1.38 32.67
N GLY A 207 -1.18 -1.03 31.64
CA GLY A 207 -0.71 -0.62 30.35
C GLY A 207 -1.84 -0.09 29.47
N PHE A 208 -1.46 0.38 28.28
CA PHE A 208 -2.42 0.77 27.24
C PHE A 208 -1.83 0.55 25.85
N GLU A 209 -2.70 0.46 24.86
CA GLU A 209 -2.35 0.43 23.45
C GLU A 209 -3.23 1.45 22.70
N LEU A 210 -2.59 2.34 21.93
CA LEU A 210 -3.29 3.30 21.09
C LEU A 210 -3.07 2.92 19.63
N GLN A 211 -4.13 2.50 18.95
CA GLN A 211 -4.12 2.16 17.56
C GLN A 211 -4.83 3.23 16.75
N GLN A 212 -4.12 3.82 15.81
CA GLN A 212 -4.70 4.79 14.89
C GLN A 212 -5.54 4.08 13.83
N GLY A 213 -6.60 4.74 13.40
CA GLY A 213 -7.44 4.26 12.31
C GLY A 213 -6.67 4.00 11.01
N THR A 214 -7.04 2.96 10.32
CA THR A 214 -6.36 2.41 9.14
C THR A 214 -7.05 2.83 7.84
N MET A 215 -6.41 2.58 6.70
CA MET A 215 -7.07 2.74 5.39
C MET A 215 -8.13 1.65 5.13
N ASP A 216 -8.03 0.49 5.82
CA ASP A 216 -9.10 -0.51 5.81
C ASP A 216 -10.39 0.05 6.40
N ASP A 217 -10.28 0.76 7.54
CA ASP A 217 -11.43 1.40 8.20
C ASP A 217 -12.06 2.46 7.29
N VAL A 218 -11.23 3.27 6.61
CA VAL A 218 -11.70 4.25 5.62
C VAL A 218 -12.47 3.56 4.49
N PHE A 219 -11.88 2.51 3.91
CA PHE A 219 -12.51 1.80 2.79
C PHE A 219 -13.86 1.20 3.19
N LEU A 220 -13.94 0.60 4.38
CA LEU A 220 -15.17 0.03 4.92
C LEU A 220 -16.24 1.09 5.17
N ALA A 221 -15.85 2.21 5.78
CA ALA A 221 -16.76 3.31 6.06
C ALA A 221 -17.34 3.92 4.76
N VAL A 222 -16.49 4.14 3.76
CA VAL A 222 -16.88 4.76 2.48
C VAL A 222 -17.72 3.83 1.62
N THR A 223 -17.41 2.51 1.58
CA THR A 223 -18.12 1.55 0.72
C THR A 223 -19.31 0.88 1.40
N GLY A 224 -19.50 1.06 2.70
CA GLY A 224 -20.54 0.39 3.49
C GLY A 224 -20.38 -1.13 3.57
N LYS A 225 -19.20 -1.66 3.26
CA LYS A 225 -18.90 -3.09 3.34
C LYS A 225 -18.41 -3.41 4.75
N SER A 226 -19.12 -4.25 5.47
CA SER A 226 -18.58 -4.89 6.68
C SER A 226 -17.56 -5.95 6.27
N LEU A 227 -16.43 -6.04 6.93
CA LEU A 227 -15.50 -7.18 6.81
C LEU A 227 -16.25 -8.44 7.31
N LYS A 228 -16.98 -9.11 6.42
CA LYS A 228 -17.47 -10.47 6.69
C LYS A 228 -16.27 -11.40 6.51
N GLY A 229 -15.61 -11.77 7.60
CA GLY A 229 -14.60 -12.82 7.56
C GLY A 229 -13.40 -12.63 8.47
N GLY A 230 -13.62 -12.24 9.71
CA GLY A 230 -12.70 -12.45 10.80
C GLY A 230 -13.44 -13.18 11.90
N ASN A 231 -13.51 -14.52 11.83
CA ASN A 231 -13.82 -15.31 13.02
C ASN A 231 -12.67 -15.11 14.01
N ILE A 232 -12.99 -14.47 15.13
CA ILE A 232 -12.22 -14.54 16.37
C ILE A 232 -12.54 -15.88 17.05
#